data_834a0efefbe590025344b33de7726b84
#
_entry.id   834a0efefbe590025344b33de7726b84
#
_cell.length_a   1.000
_cell.length_b   1.000
_cell.length_c   1.000
_cell.angle_alpha   90.00
_cell.angle_beta   90.00
_cell.angle_gamma   90.00
#
_symmetry.space_group_name_H-M   'P 1'
#
loop_
_entity.id
_entity.type
_entity.pdbx_description
1 polymer ?
#
loop_
_entity_poly.entity_id
_entity_poly.type
_entity_poly.pdbx_seq_one_letter_code
_entity_poly.pdbx_strand_id
1 'polypeptide(L)'
;MLPTSQRRRIVMSDGVVLSVIESRNSKPDAPLTLALIPGWCMSAWLWQAQIDALSAHYPVIALDPRGQDESDVPERGYTLERRARDIHEFLQPCQNVLLVGWSLGALEVLEYAHRYGEDKLAGMVLVDSAVGELPAPPSGRSFSDALRADRDQTLNEFVRAMVAKPRPEDEVAALLRDAKRMSLDNSIALLSSDLPREHWKVIAHALRQPLLYVVTPQFEEQARHLEKNRPGTRIEVFCKAGHALFMDEPERFNALILDFAESVR
;
A
#
# COMPACT_ATOMS: atom_id res chain seq x y z
N MET A 1 -19.85 -15.64 14.74
CA MET A 1 -19.90 -14.18 14.55
C MET A 1 -20.08 -13.91 13.06
N LEU A 2 -20.82 -12.84 12.68
CA LEU A 2 -20.85 -12.41 11.28
C LEU A 2 -19.45 -11.86 10.93
N PRO A 3 -18.97 -12.02 9.67
CA PRO A 3 -17.68 -11.49 9.26
C PRO A 3 -17.66 -9.97 9.45
N THR A 4 -16.53 -9.44 9.91
CA THR A 4 -16.33 -8.01 10.20
C THR A 4 -16.30 -7.16 8.95
N SER A 5 -16.10 -7.78 7.77
CA SER A 5 -16.00 -7.13 6.48
C SER A 5 -16.90 -7.78 5.42
N GLN A 6 -17.10 -7.07 4.33
CA GLN A 6 -17.80 -7.53 3.13
C GLN A 6 -17.03 -7.08 1.88
N ARG A 7 -17.29 -7.72 0.75
CA ARG A 7 -16.75 -7.30 -0.53
C ARG A 7 -17.76 -6.49 -1.33
N ARG A 8 -17.27 -5.46 -2.01
CA ARG A 8 -18.01 -4.65 -2.97
C ARG A 8 -17.21 -4.58 -4.27
N ARG A 9 -17.89 -4.57 -5.40
CA ARG A 9 -17.28 -4.38 -6.73
C ARG A 9 -17.55 -2.97 -7.23
N ILE A 10 -16.55 -2.34 -7.81
CA ILE A 10 -16.64 -1.00 -8.40
C ILE A 10 -16.15 -1.05 -9.85
N VAL A 11 -16.88 -0.39 -10.73
CA VAL A 11 -16.53 -0.29 -12.16
C VAL A 11 -15.71 0.96 -12.39
N MET A 12 -14.49 0.78 -12.88
CA MET A 12 -13.59 1.89 -13.21
C MET A 12 -13.97 2.51 -14.56
N SER A 13 -13.49 3.73 -14.83
CA SER A 13 -13.79 4.49 -16.05
C SER A 13 -13.33 3.81 -17.34
N ASP A 14 -12.43 2.83 -17.26
CA ASP A 14 -11.99 2.00 -18.38
C ASP A 14 -12.75 0.66 -18.49
N GLY A 15 -13.81 0.47 -17.71
CA GLY A 15 -14.65 -0.72 -17.68
C GLY A 15 -14.12 -1.88 -16.84
N VAL A 16 -12.92 -1.77 -16.28
CA VAL A 16 -12.34 -2.77 -15.37
C VAL A 16 -13.08 -2.77 -14.05
N VAL A 17 -13.40 -3.93 -13.52
CA VAL A 17 -14.10 -4.08 -12.23
C VAL A 17 -13.07 -4.39 -11.15
N LEU A 18 -13.00 -3.55 -10.12
CA LEU A 18 -12.15 -3.77 -8.96
C LEU A 18 -12.99 -4.24 -7.76
N SER A 19 -12.38 -5.09 -6.94
CA SER A 19 -12.91 -5.56 -5.67
C SER A 19 -12.43 -4.67 -4.53
N VAL A 20 -13.28 -4.44 -3.56
CA VAL A 20 -12.98 -3.67 -2.35
C VAL A 20 -13.45 -4.47 -1.13
N ILE A 21 -12.60 -4.62 -0.14
CA ILE A 21 -13.01 -5.11 1.18
C ILE A 21 -13.45 -3.89 2.00
N GLU A 22 -14.67 -3.92 2.51
CA GLU A 22 -15.24 -2.85 3.37
C GLU A 22 -15.58 -3.40 4.74
N SER A 23 -15.27 -2.65 5.80
CA SER A 23 -15.74 -2.99 7.13
C SER A 23 -17.27 -2.85 7.25
N ARG A 24 -17.94 -3.83 7.90
CA ARG A 24 -19.41 -3.81 8.09
C ARG A 24 -19.87 -2.88 9.20
N ASN A 25 -19.02 -2.63 10.18
CA ASN A 25 -19.33 -1.82 11.36
C ASN A 25 -18.95 -0.35 11.18
N SER A 26 -18.98 0.15 9.94
CA SER A 26 -18.70 1.56 9.70
C SER A 26 -19.71 2.44 10.41
N LYS A 27 -19.23 3.32 11.29
CA LYS A 27 -20.05 4.40 11.85
C LYS A 27 -20.34 5.38 10.71
N PRO A 28 -21.60 5.59 10.28
CA PRO A 28 -21.89 6.47 9.15
C PRO A 28 -21.38 7.91 9.34
N ASP A 29 -21.32 8.34 10.61
CA ASP A 29 -20.91 9.69 11.02
C ASP A 29 -19.44 9.73 11.50
N ALA A 30 -18.63 8.72 11.17
CA ALA A 30 -17.22 8.74 11.54
C ALA A 30 -16.51 9.91 10.84
N PRO A 31 -15.68 10.67 11.56
CA PRO A 31 -15.02 11.86 11.01
C PRO A 31 -13.95 11.55 9.96
N LEU A 32 -13.58 10.29 9.81
CA LEU A 32 -12.46 9.83 8.99
C LEU A 32 -12.75 8.44 8.41
N THR A 33 -12.29 8.18 7.18
CA THR A 33 -12.25 6.84 6.56
C THR A 33 -10.79 6.39 6.41
N LEU A 34 -10.48 5.15 6.76
CA LEU A 34 -9.17 4.53 6.49
C LEU A 34 -9.23 3.83 5.13
N ALA A 35 -8.34 4.19 4.21
CA ALA A 35 -8.23 3.56 2.89
C ALA A 35 -6.85 2.89 2.76
N LEU A 36 -6.83 1.59 2.47
CA LEU A 36 -5.62 0.75 2.48
C LEU A 36 -5.29 0.28 1.06
N ILE A 37 -4.07 0.55 0.61
CA ILE A 37 -3.55 0.17 -0.71
C ILE A 37 -2.38 -0.80 -0.52
N PRO A 38 -2.47 -2.04 -1.04
CA PRO A 38 -1.42 -3.05 -0.88
C PRO A 38 -0.25 -2.79 -1.83
N GLY A 39 0.82 -3.58 -1.63
CA GLY A 39 2.03 -3.53 -2.44
C GLY A 39 1.93 -4.25 -3.78
N TRP A 40 3.08 -4.36 -4.45
CA TRP A 40 3.22 -5.02 -5.73
C TRP A 40 2.74 -6.48 -5.68
N CYS A 41 1.87 -6.84 -6.61
CA CYS A 41 1.29 -8.19 -6.74
C CYS A 41 0.61 -8.73 -5.47
N MET A 42 0.12 -7.84 -4.60
CA MET A 42 -0.54 -8.20 -3.34
C MET A 42 -1.98 -7.69 -3.31
N SER A 43 -2.80 -8.37 -2.54
CA SER A 43 -4.24 -8.16 -2.42
C SER A 43 -4.65 -7.50 -1.11
N ALA A 44 -5.86 -6.97 -1.07
CA ALA A 44 -6.42 -6.28 0.10
C ALA A 44 -6.56 -7.19 1.34
N TRP A 45 -6.67 -8.50 1.18
CA TRP A 45 -6.82 -9.42 2.32
C TRP A 45 -5.59 -9.44 3.25
N LEU A 46 -4.40 -9.00 2.78
CA LEU A 46 -3.23 -8.85 3.65
C LEU A 46 -3.50 -7.88 4.81
N TRP A 47 -4.43 -6.95 4.62
CA TRP A 47 -4.85 -5.98 5.62
C TRP A 47 -5.92 -6.51 6.59
N GLN A 48 -6.25 -7.82 6.58
CA GLN A 48 -7.39 -8.34 7.36
C GLN A 48 -7.25 -8.04 8.85
N ALA A 49 -6.05 -8.19 9.44
CA ALA A 49 -5.82 -7.87 10.85
C ALA A 49 -6.02 -6.37 11.16
N GLN A 50 -5.72 -5.48 10.21
CA GLN A 50 -5.96 -4.06 10.30
C GLN A 50 -7.45 -3.75 10.16
N ILE A 51 -8.12 -4.36 9.17
CA ILE A 51 -9.57 -4.20 8.96
C ILE A 51 -10.33 -4.62 10.22
N ASP A 52 -10.02 -5.78 10.79
CA ASP A 52 -10.69 -6.31 11.96
C ASP A 52 -10.52 -5.41 13.20
N ALA A 53 -9.31 -4.92 13.45
CA ALA A 53 -9.02 -4.08 14.60
C ALA A 53 -9.53 -2.64 14.45
N LEU A 54 -9.28 -2.03 13.29
CA LEU A 54 -9.55 -0.60 13.07
C LEU A 54 -11.03 -0.31 12.80
N SER A 55 -11.79 -1.31 12.32
CA SER A 55 -13.23 -1.17 12.04
C SER A 55 -14.10 -0.86 13.26
N ALA A 56 -13.60 -1.12 14.47
CA ALA A 56 -14.26 -0.73 15.70
C ALA A 56 -14.27 0.81 15.91
N HIS A 57 -13.37 1.52 15.27
CA HIS A 57 -13.12 2.94 15.44
C HIS A 57 -13.53 3.77 14.21
N TYR A 58 -13.19 3.30 13.01
CA TYR A 58 -13.38 4.02 11.74
C TYR A 58 -13.92 3.09 10.65
N PRO A 59 -14.62 3.61 9.63
CA PRO A 59 -14.81 2.91 8.37
C PRO A 59 -13.46 2.56 7.76
N VAL A 60 -13.28 1.28 7.38
CA VAL A 60 -12.06 0.79 6.73
C VAL A 60 -12.43 0.23 5.38
N ILE A 61 -11.72 0.67 4.34
CA ILE A 61 -11.83 0.17 2.97
C ILE A 61 -10.45 -0.23 2.47
N ALA A 62 -10.34 -1.38 1.82
CA ALA A 62 -9.09 -1.86 1.25
C ALA A 62 -9.30 -2.27 -0.20
N LEU A 63 -8.46 -1.76 -1.09
CA LEU A 63 -8.57 -1.99 -2.52
C LEU A 63 -7.83 -3.27 -2.91
N ASP A 64 -8.50 -4.18 -3.63
CA ASP A 64 -7.83 -5.17 -4.47
C ASP A 64 -7.46 -4.48 -5.79
N PRO A 65 -6.19 -4.21 -6.05
CA PRO A 65 -5.82 -3.54 -7.28
C PRO A 65 -6.12 -4.40 -8.50
N ARG A 66 -6.18 -3.80 -9.70
CA ARG A 66 -6.32 -4.55 -10.95
C ARG A 66 -5.29 -5.68 -11.04
N GLY A 67 -5.73 -6.86 -11.44
CA GLY A 67 -4.90 -8.06 -11.50
C GLY A 67 -4.77 -8.82 -10.17
N GLN A 68 -5.40 -8.35 -9.08
CA GLN A 68 -5.27 -8.98 -7.77
C GLN A 68 -6.61 -9.49 -7.23
N ASP A 69 -6.56 -10.61 -6.49
CA ASP A 69 -7.67 -11.30 -5.83
C ASP A 69 -8.96 -11.32 -6.70
N GLU A 70 -10.05 -10.72 -6.25
CA GLU A 70 -11.34 -10.70 -6.96
C GLU A 70 -11.47 -9.57 -8.01
N SER A 71 -10.46 -8.72 -8.16
CA SER A 71 -10.42 -7.72 -9.22
C SER A 71 -10.17 -8.35 -10.60
N ASP A 72 -10.67 -7.71 -11.65
CA ASP A 72 -10.40 -8.13 -13.01
C ASP A 72 -8.91 -8.12 -13.35
N VAL A 73 -8.50 -9.00 -14.27
CA VAL A 73 -7.13 -9.09 -14.79
C VAL A 73 -7.13 -8.59 -16.25
N PRO A 74 -7.14 -7.26 -16.46
CA PRO A 74 -7.13 -6.72 -17.83
C PRO A 74 -5.79 -7.01 -18.54
N GLU A 75 -5.77 -6.97 -19.86
CA GLU A 75 -4.55 -7.14 -20.64
C GLU A 75 -3.54 -6.00 -20.49
N ARG A 76 -4.01 -4.80 -20.06
CA ARG A 76 -3.21 -3.57 -19.97
C ARG A 76 -3.68 -2.66 -18.82
N GLY A 77 -2.96 -1.56 -18.62
CA GLY A 77 -3.28 -0.60 -17.56
C GLY A 77 -2.48 -0.83 -16.28
N TYR A 78 -1.36 -1.53 -16.38
CA TYR A 78 -0.45 -1.77 -15.26
C TYR A 78 0.66 -0.69 -15.27
N THR A 79 0.23 0.56 -15.11
CA THR A 79 1.10 1.73 -15.00
C THR A 79 0.77 2.51 -13.73
N LEU A 80 1.74 3.23 -13.17
CA LEU A 80 1.52 4.07 -11.98
C LEU A 80 0.41 5.10 -12.20
N GLU A 81 0.35 5.69 -13.40
CA GLU A 81 -0.71 6.64 -13.75
C GLU A 81 -2.12 6.00 -13.66
N ARG A 82 -2.29 4.79 -14.25
CA ARG A 82 -3.59 4.11 -14.19
C ARG A 82 -3.93 3.67 -12.76
N ARG A 83 -2.94 3.20 -11.99
CA ARG A 83 -3.11 2.82 -10.59
C ARG A 83 -3.49 4.01 -9.70
N ALA A 84 -2.85 5.16 -9.91
CA ALA A 84 -3.24 6.41 -9.24
C ALA A 84 -4.67 6.84 -9.61
N ARG A 85 -5.08 6.64 -10.87
CA ARG A 85 -6.45 6.88 -11.30
C ARG A 85 -7.44 5.88 -10.69
N ASP A 86 -7.08 4.62 -10.57
CA ASP A 86 -7.90 3.62 -9.86
C ASP A 86 -8.13 4.04 -8.40
N ILE A 87 -7.10 4.52 -7.72
CA ILE A 87 -7.23 5.07 -6.36
C ILE A 87 -8.14 6.31 -6.34
N HIS A 88 -8.00 7.21 -7.30
CA HIS A 88 -8.86 8.38 -7.41
C HIS A 88 -10.34 7.98 -7.57
N GLU A 89 -10.64 7.04 -8.45
CA GLU A 89 -12.00 6.56 -8.68
C GLU A 89 -12.54 5.76 -7.47
N PHE A 90 -11.70 4.95 -6.83
CA PHE A 90 -12.01 4.23 -5.60
C PHE A 90 -12.41 5.17 -4.45
N LEU A 91 -11.73 6.32 -4.32
CA LEU A 91 -11.98 7.31 -3.27
C LEU A 91 -13.11 8.29 -3.58
N GLN A 92 -13.78 8.20 -4.76
CA GLN A 92 -14.83 9.15 -5.11
C GLN A 92 -15.94 9.30 -4.06
N PRO A 93 -16.46 8.21 -3.45
CA PRO A 93 -17.51 8.31 -2.44
C PRO A 93 -17.02 8.77 -1.07
N CYS A 94 -15.69 8.86 -0.87
CA CYS A 94 -15.09 9.15 0.42
C CYS A 94 -14.76 10.63 0.59
N GLN A 95 -14.78 11.08 1.83
CA GLN A 95 -14.27 12.38 2.28
C GLN A 95 -13.43 12.14 3.53
N ASN A 96 -12.48 13.05 3.79
CA ASN A 96 -11.63 13.00 4.97
C ASN A 96 -10.96 11.63 5.16
N VAL A 97 -10.07 11.28 4.23
CA VAL A 97 -9.45 9.96 4.13
C VAL A 97 -8.05 9.95 4.75
N LEU A 98 -7.78 9.02 5.63
CA LEU A 98 -6.40 8.61 5.94
C LEU A 98 -6.00 7.51 4.95
N LEU A 99 -5.15 7.89 3.99
CA LEU A 99 -4.73 7.02 2.89
C LEU A 99 -3.42 6.33 3.22
N VAL A 100 -3.47 5.00 3.31
CA VAL A 100 -2.34 4.14 3.69
C VAL A 100 -1.87 3.36 2.46
N GLY A 101 -0.60 3.50 2.09
CA GLY A 101 0.01 2.73 0.99
C GLY A 101 1.23 1.96 1.47
N TRP A 102 1.30 0.67 1.13
CA TRP A 102 2.43 -0.18 1.45
C TRP A 102 3.27 -0.50 0.21
N SER A 103 4.62 -0.40 0.31
CA SER A 103 5.55 -0.78 -0.76
C SER A 103 5.23 -0.03 -2.06
N LEU A 104 4.93 -0.71 -3.18
CA LEU A 104 4.46 -0.07 -4.41
C LEU A 104 3.21 0.79 -4.16
N GLY A 105 2.30 0.34 -3.29
CA GLY A 105 1.11 1.13 -2.92
C GLY A 105 1.46 2.49 -2.30
N ALA A 106 2.61 2.62 -1.62
CA ALA A 106 3.09 3.92 -1.12
C ALA A 106 3.46 4.88 -2.27
N LEU A 107 4.04 4.36 -3.34
CA LEU A 107 4.33 5.16 -4.54
C LEU A 107 3.05 5.52 -5.32
N GLU A 108 2.09 4.59 -5.37
CA GLU A 108 0.79 4.82 -6.01
C GLU A 108 -0.04 5.89 -5.29
N VAL A 109 -0.01 5.94 -3.95
CA VAL A 109 -0.71 7.00 -3.20
C VAL A 109 0.00 8.35 -3.30
N LEU A 110 1.34 8.37 -3.43
CA LEU A 110 2.08 9.59 -3.76
C LEU A 110 1.70 10.11 -5.15
N GLU A 111 1.65 9.22 -6.15
CA GLU A 111 1.25 9.58 -7.51
C GLU A 111 -0.22 10.03 -7.57
N TYR A 112 -1.10 9.44 -6.76
CA TYR A 112 -2.47 9.92 -6.59
C TYR A 112 -2.49 11.38 -6.09
N ALA A 113 -1.76 11.69 -5.02
CA ALA A 113 -1.72 13.04 -4.48
C ALA A 113 -1.14 14.05 -5.48
N HIS A 114 -0.12 13.65 -6.24
CA HIS A 114 0.48 14.47 -7.30
C HIS A 114 -0.52 14.83 -8.41
N ARG A 115 -1.30 13.85 -8.88
CA ARG A 115 -2.20 14.02 -10.04
C ARG A 115 -3.56 14.61 -9.69
N TYR A 116 -4.10 14.26 -8.54
CA TYR A 116 -5.48 14.55 -8.16
C TYR A 116 -5.59 15.46 -6.94
N GLY A 117 -4.47 15.83 -6.33
CA GLY A 117 -4.45 16.68 -5.14
C GLY A 117 -4.79 15.94 -3.85
N GLU A 118 -4.84 16.69 -2.76
CA GLU A 118 -4.99 16.18 -1.40
C GLU A 118 -6.33 16.56 -0.75
N ASP A 119 -7.27 17.13 -1.50
CA ASP A 119 -8.49 17.74 -0.93
C ASP A 119 -9.41 16.73 -0.22
N LYS A 120 -9.31 15.44 -0.58
CA LYS A 120 -10.02 14.34 0.09
C LYS A 120 -9.27 13.76 1.29
N LEU A 121 -8.00 14.11 1.46
CA LEU A 121 -7.13 13.48 2.46
C LEU A 121 -7.14 14.26 3.77
N ALA A 122 -7.23 13.53 4.88
CA ALA A 122 -6.91 14.01 6.22
C ALA A 122 -5.42 13.83 6.53
N GLY A 123 -4.81 12.81 5.95
CA GLY A 123 -3.39 12.48 6.11
C GLY A 123 -3.01 11.31 5.20
N MET A 124 -1.71 11.01 5.19
CA MET A 124 -1.15 9.91 4.42
C MET A 124 -0.21 9.08 5.28
N VAL A 125 -0.22 7.77 5.07
CA VAL A 125 0.72 6.83 5.70
C VAL A 125 1.47 6.08 4.60
N LEU A 126 2.78 6.23 4.57
CA LEU A 126 3.67 5.48 3.69
C LEU A 126 4.31 4.36 4.49
N VAL A 127 4.19 3.12 3.99
CA VAL A 127 4.65 1.93 4.70
C VAL A 127 5.73 1.23 3.89
N ASP A 128 6.93 1.21 4.44
CA ASP A 128 8.12 0.47 4.01
C ASP A 128 8.41 0.52 2.50
N SER A 129 8.60 1.72 1.98
CA SER A 129 8.91 2.00 0.57
C SER A 129 9.95 3.11 0.47
N ALA A 130 10.79 3.06 -0.56
CA ALA A 130 11.69 4.17 -0.87
C ALA A 130 10.89 5.37 -1.40
N VAL A 131 11.09 6.54 -0.79
CA VAL A 131 10.41 7.80 -1.17
C VAL A 131 11.35 8.75 -1.93
N GLY A 132 12.40 8.22 -2.56
CA GLY A 132 13.34 9.01 -3.34
C GLY A 132 14.43 9.73 -2.55
N GLU A 133 14.37 9.70 -1.22
CA GLU A 133 15.41 10.25 -0.34
C GLU A 133 16.70 9.43 -0.39
N LEU A 134 17.80 10.03 0.09
CA LEU A 134 19.06 9.31 0.29
C LEU A 134 19.00 8.45 1.58
N PRO A 135 19.80 7.36 1.62
CA PRO A 135 20.65 6.84 0.55
C PRO A 135 19.86 6.19 -0.58
N ALA A 136 20.45 6.13 -1.76
CA ALA A 136 19.88 5.31 -2.83
C ALA A 136 19.93 3.83 -2.43
N PRO A 137 18.93 3.02 -2.81
CA PRO A 137 19.04 1.57 -2.66
C PRO A 137 20.33 1.07 -3.35
N PRO A 138 21.00 0.05 -2.78
CA PRO A 138 22.20 -0.49 -3.42
C PRO A 138 21.86 -1.01 -4.81
N SER A 139 22.74 -0.73 -5.78
CA SER A 139 22.64 -1.32 -7.12
C SER A 139 22.95 -2.81 -7.03
N GLY A 140 22.02 -3.63 -7.47
CA GLY A 140 22.13 -5.09 -7.48
C GLY A 140 21.49 -5.68 -8.73
N ARG A 141 21.41 -7.02 -8.81
CA ARG A 141 20.62 -7.69 -9.85
C ARG A 141 19.18 -7.18 -9.78
N SER A 142 18.68 -6.72 -10.91
CA SER A 142 17.30 -6.24 -11.00
C SER A 142 16.32 -7.36 -10.61
N PHE A 143 15.37 -7.03 -9.73
CA PHE A 143 14.30 -7.96 -9.37
C PHE A 143 13.50 -8.39 -10.61
N SER A 144 13.30 -7.48 -11.57
CA SER A 144 12.68 -7.80 -12.86
C SER A 144 13.49 -8.82 -13.67
N ASP A 145 14.82 -8.77 -13.62
CA ASP A 145 15.67 -9.76 -14.32
C ASP A 145 15.61 -11.13 -13.61
N ALA A 146 15.51 -11.14 -12.28
CA ALA A 146 15.31 -12.37 -11.53
C ALA A 146 13.96 -13.02 -11.88
N LEU A 147 12.88 -12.22 -11.95
CA LEU A 147 11.55 -12.68 -12.38
C LEU A 147 11.55 -13.26 -13.80
N ARG A 148 12.28 -12.65 -14.75
CA ARG A 148 12.42 -13.19 -16.11
C ARG A 148 13.21 -14.47 -16.17
N ALA A 149 14.22 -14.63 -15.31
CA ALA A 149 15.05 -15.82 -15.27
C ALA A 149 14.33 -17.02 -14.64
N ASP A 150 13.68 -16.83 -13.50
CA ASP A 150 12.88 -17.84 -12.81
C ASP A 150 11.81 -17.16 -11.94
N ARG A 151 10.60 -17.05 -12.50
CA ARG A 151 9.47 -16.39 -11.82
C ARG A 151 9.06 -17.12 -10.54
N ASP A 152 9.02 -18.43 -10.58
CA ASP A 152 8.49 -19.23 -9.49
C ASP A 152 9.40 -19.20 -8.28
N GLN A 153 10.70 -19.38 -8.49
CA GLN A 153 11.68 -19.25 -7.43
C GLN A 153 11.71 -17.83 -6.87
N THR A 154 11.75 -16.81 -7.73
CA THR A 154 11.83 -15.41 -7.33
C THR A 154 10.62 -14.99 -6.50
N LEU A 155 9.40 -15.39 -6.89
CA LEU A 155 8.19 -15.08 -6.13
C LEU A 155 8.17 -15.82 -4.80
N ASN A 156 8.62 -17.09 -4.76
CA ASN A 156 8.69 -17.83 -3.50
C ASN A 156 9.66 -17.18 -2.50
N GLU A 157 10.84 -16.77 -2.97
CA GLU A 157 11.82 -16.04 -2.16
C GLU A 157 11.25 -14.68 -1.69
N PHE A 158 10.62 -13.93 -2.60
CA PHE A 158 10.01 -12.63 -2.30
C PHE A 158 8.93 -12.73 -1.22
N VAL A 159 7.96 -13.65 -1.39
CA VAL A 159 6.86 -13.83 -0.44
C VAL A 159 7.36 -14.20 0.95
N ARG A 160 8.35 -15.09 1.03
CA ARG A 160 8.92 -15.50 2.32
C ARG A 160 9.78 -14.40 2.97
N ALA A 161 10.43 -13.57 2.17
CA ALA A 161 11.24 -12.46 2.66
C ALA A 161 10.42 -11.21 3.09
N MET A 162 9.13 -11.14 2.73
CA MET A 162 8.28 -10.01 3.14
C MET A 162 8.08 -9.92 4.65
N VAL A 163 8.20 -11.02 5.37
CA VAL A 163 7.92 -11.13 6.80
C VAL A 163 9.16 -11.60 7.57
N ALA A 164 9.33 -11.10 8.78
CA ALA A 164 10.45 -11.53 9.65
C ALA A 164 10.20 -12.91 10.28
N LYS A 165 8.94 -13.29 10.47
CA LYS A 165 8.55 -14.57 11.06
C LYS A 165 7.98 -15.51 9.99
N PRO A 166 8.39 -16.79 9.97
CA PRO A 166 7.81 -17.76 9.05
C PRO A 166 6.28 -17.79 9.16
N ARG A 167 5.61 -17.88 8.03
CA ARG A 167 4.14 -17.99 7.94
C ARG A 167 3.73 -19.44 7.65
N PRO A 168 2.49 -19.82 7.99
CA PRO A 168 1.93 -21.11 7.60
C PRO A 168 2.00 -21.32 6.08
N GLU A 169 2.27 -22.56 5.63
CA GLU A 169 2.45 -22.86 4.20
C GLU A 169 1.19 -22.62 3.35
N ASP A 170 0.01 -22.73 3.92
CA ASP A 170 -1.26 -22.40 3.26
C ASP A 170 -1.39 -20.88 3.00
N GLU A 171 -0.92 -20.06 3.93
CA GLU A 171 -0.85 -18.60 3.74
C GLU A 171 0.20 -18.23 2.67
N VAL A 172 1.40 -18.82 2.73
CA VAL A 172 2.42 -18.63 1.68
C VAL A 172 1.87 -19.04 0.31
N ALA A 173 1.16 -20.18 0.22
CA ALA A 173 0.54 -20.62 -1.02
C ALA A 173 -0.54 -19.64 -1.51
N ALA A 174 -1.30 -19.00 -0.62
CA ALA A 174 -2.27 -17.95 -0.99
C ALA A 174 -1.57 -16.72 -1.57
N LEU A 175 -0.52 -16.22 -0.91
CA LEU A 175 0.30 -15.11 -1.39
C LEU A 175 0.92 -15.39 -2.77
N LEU A 176 1.41 -16.61 -2.98
CA LEU A 176 1.97 -17.01 -4.27
C LEU A 176 0.90 -17.08 -5.37
N ARG A 177 -0.31 -17.55 -5.06
CA ARG A 177 -1.43 -17.53 -6.02
C ARG A 177 -1.76 -16.11 -6.45
N ASP A 178 -1.83 -15.18 -5.50
CA ASP A 178 -2.09 -13.77 -5.77
C ASP A 178 -0.97 -13.15 -6.62
N ALA A 179 0.28 -13.37 -6.25
CA ALA A 179 1.43 -12.83 -6.96
C ALA A 179 1.53 -13.33 -8.42
N LYS A 180 0.93 -14.49 -8.72
CA LYS A 180 0.93 -15.11 -10.05
C LYS A 180 -0.29 -14.75 -10.92
N ARG A 181 -1.29 -14.04 -10.38
CA ARG A 181 -2.53 -13.74 -11.14
C ARG A 181 -2.27 -12.93 -12.41
N MET A 182 -1.44 -11.90 -12.32
CA MET A 182 -1.03 -11.14 -13.51
C MET A 182 -0.03 -11.93 -14.35
N SER A 183 0.05 -11.62 -15.65
CA SER A 183 1.14 -12.10 -16.49
C SER A 183 2.50 -11.61 -15.97
N LEU A 184 3.58 -12.27 -16.35
CA LEU A 184 4.93 -11.83 -16.01
C LEU A 184 5.19 -10.39 -16.49
N ASP A 185 4.84 -10.11 -17.77
CA ASP A 185 5.06 -8.80 -18.36
C ASP A 185 4.30 -7.69 -17.64
N ASN A 186 3.03 -7.92 -17.30
CA ASN A 186 2.21 -6.96 -16.56
C ASN A 186 2.73 -6.74 -15.13
N SER A 187 3.20 -7.79 -14.47
CA SER A 187 3.81 -7.68 -13.14
C SER A 187 5.12 -6.89 -13.16
N ILE A 188 5.93 -7.06 -14.21
CA ILE A 188 7.16 -6.29 -14.44
C ILE A 188 6.85 -4.85 -14.84
N ALA A 189 5.81 -4.60 -15.64
CA ALA A 189 5.41 -3.25 -16.05
C ALA A 189 5.13 -2.34 -14.83
N LEU A 190 4.54 -2.88 -13.75
CA LEU A 190 4.33 -2.14 -12.51
C LEU A 190 5.62 -1.76 -11.77
N LEU A 191 6.71 -2.51 -11.98
CA LEU A 191 8.03 -2.20 -11.39
C LEU A 191 8.85 -1.27 -12.27
N SER A 192 8.51 -1.21 -13.57
CA SER A 192 9.26 -0.47 -14.59
C SER A 192 8.66 0.93 -14.74
N SER A 193 8.96 1.80 -13.80
CA SER A 193 8.64 3.23 -13.95
C SER A 193 9.86 3.94 -14.55
N ASP A 194 9.68 4.66 -15.65
CA ASP A 194 10.69 5.56 -16.23
C ASP A 194 10.89 6.84 -15.39
N LEU A 195 10.20 6.94 -14.26
CA LEU A 195 10.25 8.10 -13.38
C LEU A 195 11.56 8.08 -12.57
N PRO A 196 12.28 9.19 -12.52
CA PRO A 196 13.49 9.30 -11.71
C PRO A 196 13.16 9.24 -10.22
N ARG A 197 14.11 8.83 -9.40
CA ARG A 197 13.92 8.79 -7.92
C ARG A 197 13.48 10.14 -7.34
N GLU A 198 13.97 11.22 -7.91
CA GLU A 198 13.66 12.59 -7.53
C GLU A 198 12.17 12.91 -7.66
N HIS A 199 11.45 12.23 -8.53
CA HIS A 199 10.00 12.36 -8.68
C HIS A 199 9.28 12.12 -7.34
N TRP A 200 9.57 11.00 -6.70
CA TRP A 200 8.96 10.65 -5.41
C TRP A 200 9.33 11.62 -4.29
N LYS A 201 10.61 12.02 -4.26
CA LYS A 201 11.11 13.00 -3.31
C LYS A 201 10.38 14.34 -3.44
N VAL A 202 10.23 14.84 -4.66
CA VAL A 202 9.52 16.12 -4.91
C VAL A 202 8.07 16.02 -4.44
N ILE A 203 7.38 14.93 -4.71
CA ILE A 203 6.00 14.74 -4.27
C ILE A 203 5.93 14.68 -2.75
N ALA A 204 6.75 13.83 -2.12
CA ALA A 204 6.74 13.65 -0.67
C ALA A 204 7.01 14.96 0.07
N HIS A 205 7.93 15.81 -0.44
CA HIS A 205 8.21 17.13 0.14
C HIS A 205 7.06 18.12 -0.07
N ALA A 206 6.32 18.01 -1.18
CA ALA A 206 5.24 18.93 -1.52
C ALA A 206 3.91 18.61 -0.82
N LEU A 207 3.76 17.45 -0.19
CA LEU A 207 2.55 17.09 0.54
C LEU A 207 2.23 18.11 1.63
N ARG A 208 1.00 18.59 1.66
CA ARG A 208 0.50 19.55 2.64
C ARG A 208 -0.14 18.86 3.84
N GLN A 209 -0.80 17.72 3.58
CA GLN A 209 -1.47 16.95 4.63
C GLN A 209 -0.45 16.27 5.57
N PRO A 210 -0.83 15.99 6.83
CA PRO A 210 -0.02 15.23 7.76
C PRO A 210 0.49 13.92 7.15
N LEU A 211 1.77 13.61 7.42
CA LEU A 211 2.44 12.43 6.88
C LEU A 211 3.04 11.58 8.01
N LEU A 212 2.68 10.31 8.02
CA LEU A 212 3.33 9.26 8.80
C LEU A 212 4.12 8.35 7.86
N TYR A 213 5.42 8.18 8.12
CA TYR A 213 6.27 7.27 7.37
C TYR A 213 6.77 6.15 8.28
N VAL A 214 6.25 4.95 8.04
CA VAL A 214 6.52 3.74 8.84
C VAL A 214 7.48 2.86 8.07
N VAL A 215 8.62 2.53 8.66
CA VAL A 215 9.70 1.86 7.94
C VAL A 215 10.33 0.73 8.77
N THR A 216 10.97 -0.20 8.06
CA THR A 216 11.99 -1.09 8.62
C THR A 216 13.36 -0.38 8.67
N PRO A 217 14.39 -0.93 9.34
CA PRO A 217 15.74 -0.34 9.33
C PRO A 217 16.32 -0.09 7.93
N GLN A 218 15.84 -0.83 6.91
CA GLN A 218 16.27 -0.63 5.52
C GLN A 218 16.04 0.80 5.02
N PHE A 219 14.93 1.44 5.44
CA PHE A 219 14.55 2.79 4.99
C PHE A 219 14.67 3.85 6.11
N GLU A 220 15.23 3.50 7.28
CA GLU A 220 15.32 4.43 8.42
C GLU A 220 16.07 5.73 8.06
N GLU A 221 17.20 5.63 7.36
CA GLU A 221 17.98 6.80 6.97
C GLU A 221 17.20 7.69 5.98
N GLN A 222 16.47 7.10 5.02
CA GLN A 222 15.57 7.84 4.13
C GLN A 222 14.45 8.54 4.92
N ALA A 223 13.89 7.86 5.93
CA ALA A 223 12.84 8.44 6.77
C ALA A 223 13.34 9.66 7.55
N ARG A 224 14.54 9.58 8.12
CA ARG A 224 15.17 10.71 8.83
C ARG A 224 15.50 11.87 7.88
N HIS A 225 15.91 11.59 6.65
CA HIS A 225 16.13 12.63 5.65
C HIS A 225 14.81 13.30 5.26
N LEU A 226 13.73 12.53 5.09
CA LEU A 226 12.41 13.09 4.81
C LEU A 226 11.91 13.96 5.97
N GLU A 227 12.03 13.49 7.22
CA GLU A 227 11.65 14.27 8.40
C GLU A 227 12.40 15.61 8.48
N LYS A 228 13.72 15.58 8.22
CA LYS A 228 14.56 16.77 8.20
C LYS A 228 14.15 17.76 7.09
N ASN A 229 13.85 17.25 5.89
CA ASN A 229 13.55 18.06 4.72
C ASN A 229 12.07 18.47 4.64
N ARG A 230 11.20 17.76 5.33
CA ARG A 230 9.77 18.05 5.49
C ARG A 230 9.39 18.00 6.98
N PRO A 231 9.63 19.09 7.74
CA PRO A 231 9.27 19.17 9.16
C PRO A 231 7.78 18.87 9.39
N GLY A 232 7.48 18.13 10.45
CA GLY A 232 6.13 17.65 10.76
C GLY A 232 5.81 16.27 10.14
N THR A 233 6.73 15.66 9.39
CA THR A 233 6.65 14.24 9.07
C THR A 233 6.89 13.43 10.34
N ARG A 234 5.95 12.56 10.70
CA ARG A 234 6.14 11.58 11.77
C ARG A 234 6.79 10.33 11.21
N ILE A 235 7.82 9.82 11.86
CA ILE A 235 8.47 8.57 11.48
C ILE A 235 8.33 7.53 12.58
N GLU A 236 8.22 6.25 12.20
CA GLU A 236 8.21 5.11 13.11
C GLU A 236 9.03 3.97 12.50
N VAL A 237 9.95 3.38 13.28
CA VAL A 237 10.84 2.31 12.82
C VAL A 237 10.47 0.99 13.48
N PHE A 238 10.18 -0.02 12.67
CA PHE A 238 9.84 -1.38 13.09
C PHE A 238 11.07 -2.28 13.00
N CYS A 239 11.90 -2.26 14.04
CA CYS A 239 13.22 -2.91 14.04
C CYS A 239 13.19 -4.45 14.04
N LYS A 240 12.04 -5.07 14.34
CA LYS A 240 11.89 -6.53 14.44
C LYS A 240 10.98 -7.12 13.35
N ALA A 241 10.50 -6.29 12.45
CA ALA A 241 9.61 -6.68 11.38
C ALA A 241 10.32 -6.76 10.04
N GLY A 242 9.76 -7.52 9.12
CA GLY A 242 10.11 -7.52 7.70
C GLY A 242 9.36 -6.44 6.92
N HIS A 243 9.41 -6.56 5.60
CA HIS A 243 8.80 -5.61 4.66
C HIS A 243 7.28 -5.43 4.87
N ALA A 244 6.56 -6.51 5.20
CA ALA A 244 5.14 -6.47 5.58
C ALA A 244 5.00 -6.32 7.11
N LEU A 245 5.53 -5.24 7.67
CA LEU A 245 5.64 -4.98 9.10
C LEU A 245 4.28 -5.01 9.85
N PHE A 246 3.19 -4.69 9.18
CA PHE A 246 1.82 -4.75 9.70
C PHE A 246 1.31 -6.20 9.85
N MET A 247 1.96 -7.18 9.21
CA MET A 247 1.70 -8.61 9.40
C MET A 247 2.55 -9.18 10.55
N ASP A 248 3.76 -8.67 10.75
CA ASP A 248 4.68 -9.14 11.80
C ASP A 248 4.35 -8.59 13.19
N GLU A 249 3.95 -7.31 13.26
CA GLU A 249 3.62 -6.58 14.49
C GLU A 249 2.24 -5.89 14.35
N PRO A 250 1.13 -6.65 14.12
CA PRO A 250 -0.17 -6.07 13.78
C PRO A 250 -0.73 -5.18 14.89
N GLU A 251 -0.60 -5.56 16.16
CA GLU A 251 -1.13 -4.77 17.27
C GLU A 251 -0.42 -3.42 17.39
N ARG A 252 0.92 -3.41 17.23
CA ARG A 252 1.71 -2.18 17.26
C ARG A 252 1.35 -1.26 16.09
N PHE A 253 1.23 -1.85 14.89
CA PHE A 253 0.85 -1.09 13.70
C PHE A 253 -0.56 -0.50 13.84
N ASN A 254 -1.53 -1.29 14.30
CA ASN A 254 -2.90 -0.83 14.51
C ASN A 254 -2.97 0.32 15.54
N ALA A 255 -2.27 0.20 16.66
CA ALA A 255 -2.19 1.27 17.67
C ALA A 255 -1.59 2.56 17.10
N LEU A 256 -0.54 2.45 16.28
CA LEU A 256 0.09 3.58 15.60
C LEU A 256 -0.87 4.27 14.62
N ILE A 257 -1.61 3.49 13.82
CA ILE A 257 -2.61 4.03 12.89
C ILE A 257 -3.74 4.74 13.63
N LEU A 258 -4.24 4.17 14.73
CA LEU A 258 -5.29 4.80 15.54
C LEU A 258 -4.82 6.13 16.13
N ASP A 259 -3.64 6.16 16.73
CA ASP A 259 -3.05 7.37 17.30
C ASP A 259 -2.84 8.47 16.23
N PHE A 260 -2.34 8.08 15.05
CA PHE A 260 -2.18 9.04 13.94
C PHE A 260 -3.54 9.50 13.39
N ALA A 261 -4.51 8.61 13.23
CA ALA A 261 -5.86 8.95 12.78
C ALA A 261 -6.54 9.96 13.73
N GLU A 262 -6.33 9.82 15.05
CA GLU A 262 -6.85 10.78 16.03
C GLU A 262 -6.20 12.17 15.91
N SER A 263 -4.95 12.23 15.52
CA SER A 263 -4.19 13.48 15.37
C SER A 263 -4.56 14.30 14.14
N VAL A 264 -5.22 13.68 13.14
CA VAL A 264 -5.53 14.28 11.81
C VAL A 264 -7.03 14.44 11.52
N ARG A 265 -7.88 14.07 12.46
CA ARG A 265 -9.35 14.18 12.32
C ARG A 265 -9.88 15.60 12.48
#